data_ffd696f77ac3d5e0e9189c8771dbd53c
#
_entry.id   ffd696f77ac3d5e0e9189c8771dbd53c
#
_cell.length_a   1.000
_cell.length_b   1.000
_cell.length_c   1.000
_cell.angle_alpha   90.00
_cell.angle_beta   90.00
_cell.angle_gamma   90.00
#
_symmetry.space_group_name_H-M   'P 1'
#
loop_
_entity.id
_entity.type
_entity.pdbx_description
1 polymer ?
#
loop_
_entity_poly.entity_id
_entity_poly.type
_entity_poly.pdbx_seq_one_letter_code
_entity_poly.pdbx_strand_id
1 'polypeptide(L)'
;MHQGIASLARGAPTIASRLRDAGLATGFFGKWHLHRFARRNQAHACDVGSKRHWNTSEYAEVKDGVHDAGFTTVQALYPCNLPEDAAHSHNAEWIIERACQFIEDAMRTSRRFFALVSLTLPHSPNPWPALQMPLDRTPMGGEAGWPCARAVARRRAAREWVQQTLEATFGLEDTSNPAQSSRTARSTGVLWLDRSVGDLLDSLEAAGASQTTLTVFISDHGRDGKWTCNDPGVRVPLVARWPAAIAPGTLVTEHLVSTLDLLPTIMEAVSSPSRRARRHGSSAGVVEPAPDVGRSALGILTGSGSSARSHALCETYLDRGVTGTMHALVWRQADAERLVGRPSRRAGVDSASRVLVGRPARLPRAWQDRLQLYDTRADPQQRTNLINASNEGVSAIKVSLLRLLQAHIDSGPVP
;
A
#
# COMPACT_ATOMS: atom_id res chain seq x y z
N MET A 1 4.04 10.34 12.86
CA MET A 1 4.35 11.02 11.60
C MET A 1 3.25 12.05 11.37
N HIS A 2 3.58 13.32 11.36
CA HIS A 2 2.63 14.28 10.80
C HIS A 2 2.44 13.90 9.34
N GLN A 3 1.23 13.58 8.96
CA GLN A 3 0.87 13.26 7.58
C GLN A 3 1.31 14.45 6.71
N GLY A 4 2.02 14.18 5.61
CA GLY A 4 2.58 15.23 4.74
C GLY A 4 4.01 15.69 5.07
N ILE A 5 4.76 15.00 5.95
CA ILE A 5 6.17 15.33 6.25
C ILE A 5 7.12 14.48 5.39
N ALA A 6 6.74 13.28 4.99
CA ALA A 6 7.55 12.43 4.13
C ALA A 6 7.33 12.78 2.66
N SER A 7 8.41 13.03 1.93
CA SER A 7 8.39 13.16 0.48
C SER A 7 9.51 12.32 -0.11
N LEU A 8 9.31 11.86 -1.32
CA LEU A 8 10.41 11.32 -2.10
C LEU A 8 11.41 12.44 -2.40
N ALA A 9 12.70 12.15 -2.25
CA ALA A 9 13.74 13.05 -2.73
C ALA A 9 13.61 13.17 -4.26
N ARG A 10 13.82 14.36 -4.81
CA ARG A 10 13.80 14.59 -6.25
C ARG A 10 14.84 13.70 -6.91
N GLY A 11 14.43 12.95 -7.94
CA GLY A 11 15.31 12.00 -8.65
C GLY A 11 15.60 10.71 -7.90
N ALA A 12 14.96 10.45 -6.75
CA ALA A 12 15.09 9.17 -6.06
C ALA A 12 14.64 8.01 -6.98
N PRO A 13 15.39 6.92 -7.05
CA PRO A 13 15.01 5.78 -7.87
C PRO A 13 13.75 5.13 -7.31
N THR A 14 12.74 4.97 -8.15
CA THR A 14 11.47 4.33 -7.83
C THR A 14 11.22 3.14 -8.75
N ILE A 15 10.22 2.32 -8.41
CA ILE A 15 9.75 1.29 -9.34
C ILE A 15 9.28 1.88 -10.67
N ALA A 16 8.59 3.03 -10.64
CA ALA A 16 8.10 3.67 -11.85
C ALA A 16 9.25 4.21 -12.73
N SER A 17 10.26 4.87 -12.14
CA SER A 17 11.41 5.35 -12.90
C SER A 17 12.18 4.20 -13.56
N ARG A 18 12.41 3.09 -12.82
CA ARG A 18 13.11 1.91 -13.37
C ARG A 18 12.32 1.25 -14.51
N LEU A 19 10.99 1.14 -14.37
CA LEU A 19 10.14 0.55 -15.41
C LEU A 19 10.00 1.47 -16.62
N ARG A 20 9.94 2.79 -16.44
CA ARG A 20 9.99 3.78 -17.52
C ARG A 20 11.31 3.64 -18.29
N ASP A 21 12.42 3.56 -17.59
CA ASP A 21 13.75 3.43 -18.20
C ASP A 21 13.92 2.07 -18.92
N ALA A 22 13.16 1.04 -18.50
CA ALA A 22 13.00 -0.22 -19.23
C ALA A 22 11.99 -0.15 -20.41
N GLY A 23 11.49 1.06 -20.76
CA GLY A 23 10.63 1.30 -21.91
C GLY A 23 9.14 1.04 -21.70
N LEU A 24 8.67 0.89 -20.47
CA LEU A 24 7.25 0.76 -20.19
C LEU A 24 6.55 2.13 -20.15
N ALA A 25 5.29 2.18 -20.56
CA ALA A 25 4.41 3.27 -20.18
C ALA A 25 4.11 3.15 -18.68
N THR A 26 4.23 4.23 -17.91
CA THR A 26 4.03 4.21 -16.47
C THR A 26 2.88 5.14 -16.07
N GLY A 27 1.85 4.62 -15.41
CA GLY A 27 0.65 5.36 -15.02
C GLY A 27 0.42 5.32 -13.51
N PHE A 28 0.02 6.46 -12.95
CA PHE A 28 -0.41 6.60 -11.56
C PHE A 28 -1.85 7.12 -11.49
N PHE A 29 -2.67 6.44 -10.68
CA PHE A 29 -4.10 6.74 -10.54
C PHE A 29 -4.52 6.63 -9.06
N GLY A 30 -4.99 7.72 -8.48
CA GLY A 30 -5.53 7.74 -7.13
C GLY A 30 -4.68 8.48 -6.10
N LYS A 31 -4.57 7.94 -4.89
CA LYS A 31 -3.96 8.61 -3.74
C LYS A 31 -2.44 8.52 -3.75
N TRP A 32 -1.76 9.68 -3.71
CA TRP A 32 -0.30 9.76 -3.65
C TRP A 32 0.20 9.80 -2.21
N HIS A 33 0.04 10.70 -1.43
CA HIS A 33 0.44 10.82 -0.02
C HIS A 33 1.96 10.86 0.26
N LEU A 34 2.81 11.05 -0.75
CA LEU A 34 4.27 11.15 -0.62
C LEU A 34 4.78 12.52 -1.08
N HIS A 35 4.07 13.59 -0.75
CA HIS A 35 4.41 14.94 -1.11
C HIS A 35 4.60 15.81 0.13
N ARG A 36 5.72 16.55 0.16
CA ARG A 36 5.99 17.54 1.19
C ARG A 36 5.67 18.94 0.63
N PHE A 37 4.72 19.60 1.22
CA PHE A 37 4.40 20.98 0.85
C PHE A 37 5.51 21.92 1.33
N ALA A 38 5.94 22.83 0.45
CA ALA A 38 7.02 23.78 0.71
C ALA A 38 6.69 24.78 1.85
N ARG A 39 5.41 25.02 2.14
CA ARG A 39 4.99 25.94 3.20
C ARG A 39 4.50 25.20 4.44
N ARG A 40 5.06 25.58 5.61
CA ARG A 40 4.74 25.01 6.94
C ARG A 40 3.24 24.95 7.27
N ASN A 41 2.43 25.85 6.71
CA ASN A 41 0.97 25.89 6.94
C ASN A 41 0.16 24.93 6.07
N GLN A 42 0.78 24.19 5.15
CA GLN A 42 0.12 23.29 4.23
C GLN A 42 0.10 21.82 4.72
N ALA A 43 0.89 21.49 5.75
CA ALA A 43 0.86 20.15 6.37
C ALA A 43 -0.53 19.75 6.89
N HIS A 44 -1.35 20.73 7.28
CA HIS A 44 -2.72 20.52 7.76
C HIS A 44 -3.72 20.13 6.63
N ALA A 45 -3.36 20.30 5.37
CA ALA A 45 -4.25 19.91 4.26
C ALA A 45 -4.42 18.40 4.13
N CYS A 46 -3.50 17.62 4.71
CA CYS A 46 -3.52 16.16 4.72
C CYS A 46 -4.04 15.57 6.05
N ASP A 47 -4.38 16.41 7.02
CA ASP A 47 -4.93 15.93 8.29
C ASP A 47 -6.36 15.42 8.09
N VAL A 48 -6.68 14.31 8.74
CA VAL A 48 -8.05 13.80 8.83
C VAL A 48 -8.91 14.88 9.49
N GLY A 49 -10.03 15.24 8.85
CA GLY A 49 -10.92 16.30 9.32
C GLY A 49 -10.61 17.69 8.75
N SER A 50 -9.60 17.84 7.89
CA SER A 50 -9.38 19.09 7.16
C SER A 50 -10.55 19.34 6.21
N LYS A 51 -11.12 20.57 6.27
CA LYS A 51 -12.13 21.05 5.31
C LYS A 51 -11.48 21.81 4.14
N ARG A 52 -10.17 21.76 4.04
CA ARG A 52 -9.44 22.54 3.05
C ARG A 52 -9.50 21.88 1.67
N HIS A 53 -9.90 22.64 0.68
CA HIS A 53 -9.83 22.26 -0.73
C HIS A 53 -8.44 22.58 -1.29
N TRP A 54 -8.02 21.76 -2.26
CA TRP A 54 -6.81 21.99 -3.04
C TRP A 54 -7.00 23.17 -4.00
N ASN A 55 -6.04 24.07 -4.06
CA ASN A 55 -6.01 25.03 -5.16
C ASN A 55 -5.24 24.46 -6.36
N THR A 56 -5.40 25.07 -7.52
CA THR A 56 -4.81 24.60 -8.78
C THR A 56 -3.28 24.49 -8.72
N SER A 57 -2.61 25.44 -8.04
CA SER A 57 -1.15 25.44 -7.92
C SER A 57 -0.65 24.29 -7.04
N GLU A 58 -1.28 24.08 -5.89
CA GLU A 58 -0.95 22.99 -4.97
C GLU A 58 -1.17 21.62 -5.65
N TYR A 59 -2.25 21.47 -6.38
CA TYR A 59 -2.55 20.25 -7.11
C TYR A 59 -1.52 19.97 -8.21
N ALA A 60 -1.12 21.01 -8.97
CA ALA A 60 -0.09 20.90 -9.99
C ALA A 60 1.27 20.51 -9.39
N GLU A 61 1.67 21.13 -8.26
CA GLU A 61 2.91 20.78 -7.55
C GLU A 61 2.97 19.32 -7.14
N VAL A 62 1.86 18.76 -6.63
CA VAL A 62 1.79 17.33 -6.28
C VAL A 62 1.90 16.48 -7.54
N LYS A 63 1.19 16.84 -8.61
CA LYS A 63 1.21 16.12 -9.88
C LYS A 63 2.60 16.08 -10.48
N ASP A 64 3.34 17.19 -10.45
CA ASP A 64 4.74 17.26 -10.89
C ASP A 64 5.64 16.36 -10.04
N GLY A 65 5.43 16.31 -8.72
CA GLY A 65 6.15 15.37 -7.85
C GLY A 65 5.89 13.90 -8.18
N VAL A 66 4.68 13.55 -8.64
CA VAL A 66 4.38 12.20 -9.13
C VAL A 66 5.06 11.91 -10.47
N HIS A 67 5.15 12.89 -11.36
CA HIS A 67 5.92 12.78 -12.60
C HIS A 67 7.42 12.61 -12.32
N ASP A 68 7.99 13.37 -11.39
CA ASP A 68 9.39 13.25 -10.94
C ASP A 68 9.68 11.85 -10.36
N ALA A 69 8.69 11.19 -9.77
CA ALA A 69 8.79 9.81 -9.31
C ALA A 69 8.80 8.78 -10.47
N GLY A 70 8.70 9.20 -11.73
CA GLY A 70 8.84 8.34 -12.90
C GLY A 70 7.56 7.94 -13.59
N PHE A 71 6.41 8.46 -13.21
CA PHE A 71 5.14 8.19 -13.88
C PHE A 71 4.95 9.12 -15.08
N THR A 72 4.78 8.55 -16.28
CA THR A 72 4.56 9.32 -17.52
C THR A 72 3.12 9.82 -17.63
N THR A 73 2.19 9.13 -17.01
CA THR A 73 0.77 9.50 -16.96
C THR A 73 0.33 9.61 -15.49
N VAL A 74 -0.26 10.75 -15.12
CA VAL A 74 -0.79 11.01 -13.78
C VAL A 74 -2.20 11.55 -13.92
N GLN A 75 -3.19 10.76 -13.54
CA GLN A 75 -4.62 11.11 -13.65
C GLN A 75 -5.38 10.65 -12.41
N ALA A 76 -6.59 11.17 -12.22
CA ALA A 76 -7.44 10.88 -11.06
C ALA A 76 -6.69 11.02 -9.73
N LEU A 77 -5.83 12.02 -9.60
CA LEU A 77 -4.93 12.20 -8.47
C LEU A 77 -5.67 12.71 -7.23
N TYR A 78 -5.46 12.00 -6.13
CA TYR A 78 -5.78 12.46 -4.78
C TYR A 78 -4.47 12.80 -4.06
N PRO A 79 -4.18 14.07 -3.80
CA PRO A 79 -2.89 14.49 -3.22
C PRO A 79 -2.57 13.88 -1.86
N CYS A 80 -3.60 13.62 -1.04
CA CYS A 80 -3.43 12.95 0.25
C CYS A 80 -4.76 12.38 0.79
N ASN A 81 -4.93 12.32 2.11
CA ASN A 81 -6.19 11.89 2.73
C ASN A 81 -7.36 12.76 2.28
N LEU A 82 -8.55 12.15 2.25
CA LEU A 82 -9.77 12.84 1.92
C LEU A 82 -10.19 13.77 3.05
N PRO A 83 -10.70 14.98 2.74
CA PRO A 83 -11.38 15.80 3.72
C PRO A 83 -12.64 15.10 4.23
N GLU A 84 -13.13 15.46 5.41
CA GLU A 84 -14.38 14.91 5.97
C GLU A 84 -15.65 15.40 5.24
N ASP A 85 -15.50 16.28 4.30
CA ASP A 85 -16.60 16.72 3.44
C ASP A 85 -16.98 15.62 2.46
N ALA A 86 -18.18 15.05 2.62
CA ALA A 86 -18.72 14.01 1.74
C ALA A 86 -18.75 14.42 0.26
N ALA A 87 -18.80 15.72 -0.04
CA ALA A 87 -18.82 16.23 -1.40
C ALA A 87 -17.53 16.02 -2.18
N HIS A 88 -16.41 15.80 -1.48
CA HIS A 88 -15.07 15.63 -2.07
C HIS A 88 -14.46 14.28 -1.73
N SER A 89 -15.28 13.33 -1.31
CA SER A 89 -14.87 12.03 -0.82
C SER A 89 -14.56 11.02 -1.93
N HIS A 90 -14.69 9.75 -1.66
CA HIS A 90 -14.33 8.67 -2.55
C HIS A 90 -15.01 8.74 -3.92
N ASN A 91 -14.22 8.60 -4.98
CA ASN A 91 -14.71 8.45 -6.36
C ASN A 91 -13.88 7.35 -7.04
N ALA A 92 -14.16 6.11 -6.67
CA ALA A 92 -13.43 4.95 -7.17
C ALA A 92 -13.58 4.79 -8.69
N GLU A 93 -14.76 5.09 -9.24
CA GLU A 93 -15.02 4.97 -10.66
C GLU A 93 -14.18 5.95 -11.50
N TRP A 94 -13.87 7.13 -10.95
CA TRP A 94 -12.96 8.08 -11.61
C TRP A 94 -11.55 7.51 -11.69
N ILE A 95 -11.04 6.95 -10.59
CA ILE A 95 -9.72 6.32 -10.55
C ILE A 95 -9.65 5.13 -11.52
N ILE A 96 -10.63 4.24 -11.46
CA ILE A 96 -10.69 3.03 -12.30
C ILE A 96 -10.85 3.40 -13.77
N GLU A 97 -11.71 4.34 -14.11
CA GLU A 97 -11.91 4.75 -15.50
C GLU A 97 -10.63 5.28 -16.14
N ARG A 98 -9.87 6.14 -15.42
CA ARG A 98 -8.62 6.69 -15.93
C ARG A 98 -7.53 5.61 -16.05
N ALA A 99 -7.49 4.66 -15.12
CA ALA A 99 -6.59 3.51 -15.21
C ALA A 99 -6.95 2.61 -16.41
N CYS A 100 -8.24 2.34 -16.63
CA CYS A 100 -8.69 1.53 -17.78
C CYS A 100 -8.35 2.21 -19.12
N GLN A 101 -8.59 3.50 -19.25
CA GLN A 101 -8.22 4.27 -20.45
C GLN A 101 -6.72 4.19 -20.74
N PHE A 102 -5.89 4.33 -19.72
CA PHE A 102 -4.44 4.19 -19.87
C PHE A 102 -4.04 2.78 -20.35
N ILE A 103 -4.64 1.73 -19.80
CA ILE A 103 -4.39 0.34 -20.20
C ILE A 103 -4.84 0.12 -21.66
N GLU A 104 -6.03 0.56 -22.02
CA GLU A 104 -6.58 0.47 -23.37
C GLU A 104 -5.67 1.18 -24.38
N ASP A 105 -5.17 2.37 -24.06
CA ASP A 105 -4.22 3.12 -24.88
C ASP A 105 -2.87 2.41 -25.03
N ALA A 106 -2.35 1.84 -23.95
CA ALA A 106 -1.11 1.07 -23.99
C ALA A 106 -1.25 -0.17 -24.89
N MET A 107 -2.37 -0.89 -24.77
CA MET A 107 -2.67 -2.06 -25.60
C MET A 107 -2.86 -1.68 -27.08
N ARG A 108 -3.61 -0.60 -27.37
CA ARG A 108 -3.82 -0.10 -28.74
C ARG A 108 -2.51 0.30 -29.42
N THR A 109 -1.56 0.83 -28.64
CA THR A 109 -0.23 1.24 -29.14
C THR A 109 0.84 0.17 -28.98
N SER A 110 0.46 -1.06 -28.61
CA SER A 110 1.36 -2.20 -28.38
C SER A 110 2.50 -1.91 -27.41
N ARG A 111 2.27 -1.04 -26.42
CA ARG A 111 3.26 -0.71 -25.38
C ARG A 111 3.05 -1.55 -24.16
N ARG A 112 4.14 -2.06 -23.59
CA ARG A 112 4.11 -2.61 -22.23
C ARG A 112 3.80 -1.49 -21.25
N PHE A 113 3.13 -1.79 -20.15
CA PHE A 113 2.71 -0.80 -19.18
C PHE A 113 2.95 -1.24 -17.74
N PHE A 114 3.04 -0.26 -16.86
CA PHE A 114 2.94 -0.37 -15.41
C PHE A 114 1.90 0.63 -14.92
N ALA A 115 0.87 0.17 -14.25
CA ALA A 115 -0.16 1.01 -13.65
C ALA A 115 -0.17 0.82 -12.13
N LEU A 116 0.03 1.89 -11.38
CA LEU A 116 -0.20 1.94 -9.94
C LEU A 116 -1.55 2.57 -9.66
N VAL A 117 -2.52 1.76 -9.24
CA VAL A 117 -3.88 2.18 -8.92
C VAL A 117 -4.05 2.21 -7.40
N SER A 118 -4.02 3.41 -6.84
CA SER A 118 -4.06 3.65 -5.40
C SER A 118 -5.44 4.14 -4.98
N LEU A 119 -6.36 3.22 -4.71
CA LEU A 119 -7.72 3.54 -4.32
C LEU A 119 -7.75 4.20 -2.93
N THR A 120 -8.70 5.14 -2.73
CA THR A 120 -8.91 5.79 -1.44
C THR A 120 -9.72 4.94 -0.47
N LEU A 121 -10.37 3.89 -0.95
CA LEU A 121 -11.15 2.93 -0.17
C LEU A 121 -10.22 1.88 0.48
N PRO A 122 -10.57 1.38 1.67
CA PRO A 122 -11.71 1.67 2.52
C PRO A 122 -11.42 2.73 3.62
N HIS A 123 -10.50 3.68 3.38
CA HIS A 123 -10.13 4.72 4.34
C HIS A 123 -11.34 5.62 4.70
N SER A 124 -11.27 6.36 5.82
CA SER A 124 -12.23 7.44 6.11
C SER A 124 -12.15 8.56 5.06
N PRO A 125 -13.21 9.39 4.89
CA PRO A 125 -14.51 9.38 5.59
C PRO A 125 -15.39 8.20 5.22
N ASN A 126 -16.57 8.09 5.88
CA ASN A 126 -17.51 7.01 5.62
C ASN A 126 -17.84 6.90 4.12
N PRO A 127 -17.61 5.73 3.48
CA PRO A 127 -17.79 5.58 2.04
C PRO A 127 -19.25 5.60 1.58
N TRP A 128 -20.22 5.31 2.46
CA TRP A 128 -21.62 5.20 2.07
C TRP A 128 -22.21 6.50 1.49
N PRO A 129 -22.04 7.66 2.14
CA PRO A 129 -22.50 8.92 1.55
C PRO A 129 -21.85 9.19 0.19
N ALA A 130 -20.54 8.92 0.04
CA ALA A 130 -19.85 9.12 -1.23
C ALA A 130 -20.38 8.23 -2.35
N LEU A 131 -20.73 6.98 -2.03
CA LEU A 131 -21.33 6.04 -2.98
C LEU A 131 -22.68 6.53 -3.50
N GLN A 132 -23.41 7.35 -2.72
CA GLN A 132 -24.70 7.94 -3.12
C GLN A 132 -24.57 9.26 -3.91
N MET A 133 -23.37 9.89 -3.86
CA MET A 133 -23.14 11.18 -4.52
C MET A 133 -23.00 11.06 -6.05
N PRO A 134 -23.27 12.15 -6.79
CA PRO A 134 -22.92 12.24 -8.20
C PRO A 134 -21.43 12.07 -8.46
N LEU A 135 -21.07 11.61 -9.66
CA LEU A 135 -19.68 11.32 -10.06
C LEU A 135 -18.86 12.56 -10.44
N ASP A 136 -19.48 13.73 -10.57
CA ASP A 136 -18.84 14.99 -10.94
C ASP A 136 -17.88 15.53 -9.84
N ARG A 137 -17.90 14.92 -8.67
CA ARG A 137 -17.07 15.31 -7.51
C ARG A 137 -15.66 14.73 -7.62
N THR A 138 -14.69 15.58 -7.89
CA THR A 138 -13.25 15.27 -7.88
C THR A 138 -12.51 16.29 -7.00
N PRO A 139 -11.25 16.04 -6.59
CA PRO A 139 -10.50 16.98 -5.74
C PRO A 139 -10.36 18.39 -6.29
N MET A 140 -10.46 18.54 -7.62
CA MET A 140 -10.34 19.82 -8.32
C MET A 140 -11.64 20.33 -8.92
N GLY A 141 -12.79 19.74 -8.57
CA GLY A 141 -14.06 20.02 -9.19
C GLY A 141 -14.28 19.25 -10.49
N GLY A 142 -15.04 19.80 -11.42
CA GLY A 142 -15.36 19.14 -12.68
C GLY A 142 -14.13 18.95 -13.59
N GLU A 143 -14.11 17.84 -14.31
CA GLU A 143 -13.10 17.52 -15.33
C GLU A 143 -13.80 17.39 -16.69
N ALA A 144 -13.19 17.90 -17.76
CA ALA A 144 -13.76 17.82 -19.10
C ALA A 144 -13.99 16.35 -19.53
N GLY A 145 -15.20 16.05 -20.01
CA GLY A 145 -15.60 14.69 -20.38
C GLY A 145 -15.86 13.75 -19.19
N TRP A 146 -15.92 14.27 -17.97
CA TRP A 146 -16.29 13.52 -16.79
C TRP A 146 -17.64 14.01 -16.20
N PRO A 147 -18.54 13.10 -15.73
CA PRO A 147 -18.45 11.63 -15.84
C PRO A 147 -18.82 11.11 -17.23
N CYS A 148 -18.17 10.01 -17.64
CA CYS A 148 -18.54 9.30 -18.86
C CYS A 148 -19.64 8.24 -18.59
N ALA A 149 -20.31 7.77 -19.65
CA ALA A 149 -21.39 6.78 -19.53
C ALA A 149 -20.95 5.48 -18.85
N ARG A 150 -19.71 5.01 -19.11
CA ARG A 150 -19.14 3.79 -18.50
C ARG A 150 -18.97 3.97 -16.99
N ALA A 151 -18.49 5.10 -16.53
CA ALA A 151 -18.35 5.40 -15.09
C ALA A 151 -19.70 5.47 -14.37
N VAL A 152 -20.70 6.06 -15.02
CA VAL A 152 -22.10 6.11 -14.51
C VAL A 152 -22.67 4.70 -14.35
N ALA A 153 -22.46 3.83 -15.34
CA ALA A 153 -22.92 2.45 -15.28
C ALA A 153 -22.20 1.66 -14.16
N ARG A 154 -20.89 1.83 -13.99
CA ARG A 154 -20.11 1.22 -12.88
C ARG A 154 -20.61 1.67 -11.51
N ARG A 155 -20.85 2.98 -11.31
CA ARG A 155 -21.38 3.51 -10.05
C ARG A 155 -22.74 2.91 -9.70
N ARG A 156 -23.63 2.80 -10.69
CA ARG A 156 -24.93 2.18 -10.49
C ARG A 156 -24.77 0.72 -10.06
N ALA A 157 -23.98 -0.07 -10.79
CA ALA A 157 -23.73 -1.46 -10.47
C ALA A 157 -23.06 -1.63 -9.09
N ALA A 158 -22.13 -0.75 -8.72
CA ALA A 158 -21.50 -0.77 -7.40
C ALA A 158 -22.51 -0.50 -6.27
N ARG A 159 -23.41 0.47 -6.44
CA ARG A 159 -24.49 0.76 -5.46
C ARG A 159 -25.41 -0.44 -5.27
N GLU A 160 -25.91 -0.99 -6.37
CA GLU A 160 -26.81 -2.15 -6.34
C GLU A 160 -26.15 -3.34 -5.66
N TRP A 161 -24.93 -3.66 -6.04
CA TRP A 161 -24.20 -4.79 -5.47
C TRP A 161 -23.85 -4.61 -4.00
N VAL A 162 -23.35 -3.44 -3.59
CA VAL A 162 -23.04 -3.13 -2.20
C VAL A 162 -24.28 -3.20 -1.34
N GLN A 163 -25.39 -2.58 -1.79
CA GLN A 163 -26.64 -2.60 -1.04
C GLN A 163 -27.18 -4.01 -0.87
N GLN A 164 -27.30 -4.80 -1.94
CA GLN A 164 -27.79 -6.17 -1.88
C GLN A 164 -26.91 -7.05 -0.97
N THR A 165 -25.60 -6.89 -1.02
CA THR A 165 -24.68 -7.66 -0.19
C THR A 165 -24.78 -7.28 1.29
N LEU A 166 -24.94 -6.01 1.60
CA LEU A 166 -25.15 -5.55 2.97
C LEU A 166 -26.48 -6.06 3.53
N GLU A 167 -27.56 -5.97 2.76
CA GLU A 167 -28.89 -6.48 3.12
C GLU A 167 -28.87 -7.99 3.39
N ALA A 168 -28.21 -8.74 2.51
CA ALA A 168 -28.06 -10.19 2.70
C ALA A 168 -27.20 -10.56 3.91
N THR A 169 -26.23 -9.71 4.29
CA THR A 169 -25.26 -10.00 5.36
C THR A 169 -25.75 -9.54 6.74
N PHE A 170 -26.42 -8.39 6.81
CA PHE A 170 -26.77 -7.71 8.07
C PHE A 170 -28.28 -7.49 8.29
N GLY A 171 -29.13 -7.78 7.29
CA GLY A 171 -30.58 -7.52 7.29
C GLY A 171 -30.94 -6.10 6.90
N LEU A 172 -32.23 -5.90 6.55
CA LEU A 172 -32.75 -4.62 6.03
C LEU A 172 -32.74 -3.50 7.09
N GLU A 173 -32.94 -3.82 8.37
CA GLU A 173 -33.00 -2.83 9.44
C GLU A 173 -31.67 -2.11 9.66
N ASP A 174 -30.53 -2.83 9.56
CA ASP A 174 -29.18 -2.25 9.69
C ASP A 174 -28.74 -1.48 8.45
N THR A 175 -29.40 -1.67 7.31
CA THR A 175 -29.05 -1.04 6.02
C THR A 175 -29.87 0.20 5.69
N SER A 176 -30.97 0.47 6.43
CA SER A 176 -31.79 1.66 6.25
C SER A 176 -31.02 2.96 6.52
N ASN A 177 -29.99 2.92 7.39
CA ASN A 177 -29.07 4.02 7.59
C ASN A 177 -27.61 3.54 7.81
N PRO A 178 -26.94 3.04 6.75
CA PRO A 178 -25.57 2.51 6.84
C PRO A 178 -24.53 3.52 7.35
N ALA A 179 -24.87 4.82 7.31
CA ALA A 179 -24.02 5.88 7.81
C ALA A 179 -23.87 5.86 9.36
N GLN A 180 -24.79 5.26 10.08
CA GLN A 180 -24.80 5.27 11.54
C GLN A 180 -23.98 4.13 12.16
N SER A 181 -23.84 2.99 11.46
CA SER A 181 -23.05 1.85 11.95
C SER A 181 -21.63 1.89 11.41
N SER A 182 -20.65 1.92 12.32
CA SER A 182 -19.23 1.83 11.93
C SER A 182 -18.89 0.49 11.22
N ARG A 183 -19.64 -0.56 11.47
CA ARG A 183 -19.53 -1.87 10.82
C ARG A 183 -20.00 -1.79 9.39
N THR A 184 -21.18 -1.23 9.15
CA THR A 184 -21.75 -1.08 7.79
C THR A 184 -20.92 -0.14 6.93
N ALA A 185 -20.44 0.98 7.50
CA ALA A 185 -19.55 1.89 6.81
C ALA A 185 -18.26 1.22 6.33
N ARG A 186 -17.65 0.39 7.18
CA ARG A 186 -16.44 -0.38 6.81
C ARG A 186 -16.73 -1.41 5.72
N SER A 187 -17.83 -2.14 5.88
CA SER A 187 -18.24 -3.15 4.89
C SER A 187 -18.53 -2.50 3.53
N THR A 188 -19.21 -1.35 3.50
CA THR A 188 -19.40 -0.56 2.28
C THR A 188 -18.07 -0.27 1.57
N GLY A 189 -17.07 0.21 2.33
CA GLY A 189 -15.77 0.55 1.76
C GLY A 189 -15.05 -0.65 1.16
N VAL A 190 -15.09 -1.80 1.84
CA VAL A 190 -14.46 -3.05 1.36
C VAL A 190 -15.21 -3.61 0.15
N LEU A 191 -16.53 -3.65 0.17
CA LEU A 191 -17.34 -4.14 -0.94
C LEU A 191 -17.18 -3.26 -2.18
N TRP A 192 -17.19 -1.94 -2.01
CA TRP A 192 -16.96 -1.02 -3.12
C TRP A 192 -15.54 -1.12 -3.68
N LEU A 193 -14.51 -1.32 -2.82
CA LEU A 193 -13.15 -1.62 -3.24
C LEU A 193 -13.09 -2.89 -4.08
N ASP A 194 -13.69 -3.97 -3.61
CA ASP A 194 -13.73 -5.26 -4.30
C ASP A 194 -14.40 -5.14 -5.67
N ARG A 195 -15.55 -4.47 -5.75
CA ARG A 195 -16.21 -4.18 -7.03
C ARG A 195 -15.31 -3.39 -7.98
N SER A 196 -14.60 -2.39 -7.46
CA SER A 196 -13.69 -1.56 -8.25
C SER A 196 -12.51 -2.36 -8.81
N VAL A 197 -11.98 -3.31 -8.03
CA VAL A 197 -10.95 -4.25 -8.49
C VAL A 197 -11.52 -5.17 -9.58
N GLY A 198 -12.76 -5.66 -9.42
CA GLY A 198 -13.46 -6.43 -10.44
C GLY A 198 -13.57 -5.66 -11.76
N ASP A 199 -14.02 -4.41 -11.72
CA ASP A 199 -14.15 -3.54 -12.91
C ASP A 199 -12.80 -3.33 -13.64
N LEU A 200 -11.69 -3.28 -12.90
CA LEU A 200 -10.35 -3.19 -13.49
C LEU A 200 -9.94 -4.52 -14.16
N LEU A 201 -10.21 -5.66 -13.51
CA LEU A 201 -9.92 -6.98 -14.07
C LEU A 201 -10.75 -7.26 -15.33
N ASP A 202 -12.03 -6.89 -15.33
CA ASP A 202 -12.91 -6.98 -16.51
C ASP A 202 -12.36 -6.14 -17.68
N SER A 203 -11.82 -4.96 -17.38
CA SER A 203 -11.19 -4.09 -18.40
C SER A 203 -9.89 -4.69 -18.95
N LEU A 204 -9.07 -5.33 -18.12
CA LEU A 204 -7.89 -6.06 -18.58
C LEU A 204 -8.27 -7.22 -19.51
N GLU A 205 -9.36 -7.93 -19.19
CA GLU A 205 -9.87 -9.02 -20.02
C GLU A 205 -10.38 -8.49 -21.37
N ALA A 206 -11.21 -7.46 -21.34
CA ALA A 206 -11.75 -6.81 -22.54
C ALA A 206 -10.66 -6.23 -23.46
N ALA A 207 -9.56 -5.73 -22.87
CA ALA A 207 -8.40 -5.25 -23.61
C ALA A 207 -7.47 -6.38 -24.12
N GLY A 208 -7.75 -7.64 -23.83
CA GLY A 208 -6.90 -8.79 -24.18
C GLY A 208 -5.57 -8.82 -23.43
N ALA A 209 -5.45 -8.07 -22.33
CA ALA A 209 -4.21 -7.94 -21.54
C ALA A 209 -4.12 -8.94 -20.37
N SER A 210 -5.23 -9.56 -19.99
CA SER A 210 -5.38 -10.37 -18.78
C SER A 210 -4.34 -11.49 -18.66
N GLN A 211 -4.06 -12.21 -19.75
CA GLN A 211 -3.13 -13.35 -19.76
C GLN A 211 -1.68 -12.94 -19.52
N THR A 212 -1.30 -11.73 -19.95
CA THR A 212 0.10 -11.27 -19.98
C THR A 212 0.40 -10.21 -18.93
N THR A 213 -0.58 -9.86 -18.09
CA THR A 213 -0.41 -8.85 -17.02
C THR A 213 -0.27 -9.53 -15.67
N LEU A 214 0.82 -9.22 -14.96
CA LEU A 214 0.95 -9.50 -13.53
C LEU A 214 0.15 -8.43 -12.78
N THR A 215 -0.97 -8.81 -12.20
CA THR A 215 -1.77 -7.97 -11.32
C THR A 215 -1.45 -8.31 -9.87
N VAL A 216 -1.09 -7.30 -9.07
CA VAL A 216 -0.82 -7.47 -7.63
C VAL A 216 -1.76 -6.58 -6.84
N PHE A 217 -2.53 -7.17 -5.93
CA PHE A 217 -3.33 -6.45 -4.95
C PHE A 217 -2.63 -6.49 -3.60
N ILE A 218 -2.46 -5.32 -2.99
CA ILE A 218 -1.80 -5.16 -1.70
C ILE A 218 -2.41 -3.99 -0.94
N SER A 219 -2.37 -4.03 0.40
CA SER A 219 -2.67 -2.88 1.26
C SER A 219 -1.39 -2.17 1.67
N ASP A 220 -1.48 -0.87 1.94
CA ASP A 220 -0.37 -0.04 2.45
C ASP A 220 0.02 -0.41 3.89
N HIS A 221 -0.95 -0.76 4.73
CA HIS A 221 -0.77 -1.23 6.11
C HIS A 221 -2.02 -1.99 6.57
N GLY A 222 -1.89 -2.69 7.69
CA GLY A 222 -3.01 -3.31 8.36
C GLY A 222 -3.87 -2.29 9.13
N ARG A 223 -5.11 -2.67 9.45
CA ARG A 223 -6.09 -1.77 10.05
C ARG A 223 -5.86 -1.52 11.54
N ASP A 224 -5.70 -2.61 12.29
CA ASP A 224 -5.78 -2.59 13.77
C ASP A 224 -4.40 -2.54 14.43
N GLY A 225 -3.42 -2.01 13.81
CA GLY A 225 -2.05 -1.89 14.32
C GLY A 225 -1.27 -0.83 13.57
N LYS A 226 -1.99 0.12 12.97
CA LYS A 226 -1.34 1.23 12.27
C LYS A 226 -0.30 1.89 13.17
N TRP A 227 0.89 2.13 12.63
CA TRP A 227 2.07 2.68 13.32
C TRP A 227 2.85 1.70 14.18
N THR A 228 2.47 0.42 14.25
CA THR A 228 3.20 -0.61 15.00
C THR A 228 3.78 -1.68 14.10
N CYS A 229 4.81 -2.40 14.57
CA CYS A 229 5.35 -3.57 13.91
C CYS A 229 4.65 -4.89 14.32
N ASN A 230 3.51 -4.81 14.98
CA ASN A 230 2.68 -5.97 15.27
C ASN A 230 1.95 -6.46 14.01
N ASP A 231 1.67 -7.76 13.92
CA ASP A 231 0.98 -8.38 12.77
C ASP A 231 -0.28 -7.62 12.31
N PRO A 232 -1.19 -7.19 13.20
CA PRO A 232 -2.37 -6.43 12.78
C PRO A 232 -2.06 -5.12 12.04
N GLY A 233 -0.82 -4.59 12.18
CA GLY A 233 -0.36 -3.37 11.51
C GLY A 233 0.46 -3.62 10.24
N VAL A 234 1.26 -4.70 10.23
CA VAL A 234 2.23 -4.93 9.15
C VAL A 234 1.90 -6.12 8.26
N ARG A 235 1.05 -7.05 8.73
CA ARG A 235 0.58 -8.15 7.92
C ARG A 235 -0.55 -7.70 7.02
N VAL A 236 -0.24 -7.51 5.75
CA VAL A 236 -1.17 -7.02 4.73
C VAL A 236 -1.57 -8.14 3.78
N PRO A 237 -2.77 -8.10 3.18
CA PRO A 237 -3.12 -8.98 2.09
C PRO A 237 -2.15 -8.76 0.92
N LEU A 238 -1.70 -9.85 0.31
CA LEU A 238 -0.95 -9.86 -0.94
C LEU A 238 -1.56 -10.92 -1.85
N VAL A 239 -2.17 -10.50 -2.95
CA VAL A 239 -2.76 -11.38 -3.95
C VAL A 239 -2.13 -11.10 -5.30
N ALA A 240 -1.62 -12.12 -5.96
CA ALA A 240 -1.04 -12.01 -7.30
C ALA A 240 -1.85 -12.83 -8.31
N ARG A 241 -2.14 -12.24 -9.48
CA ARG A 241 -2.80 -12.87 -10.60
C ARG A 241 -1.97 -12.66 -11.86
N TRP A 242 -1.56 -13.76 -12.48
CA TRP A 242 -0.88 -13.78 -13.78
C TRP A 242 -1.22 -15.09 -14.50
N PRO A 243 -2.34 -15.16 -15.23
CA PRO A 243 -2.85 -16.43 -15.75
C PRO A 243 -1.87 -17.21 -16.61
N ALA A 244 -0.97 -16.55 -17.33
CA ALA A 244 0.07 -17.21 -18.12
C ALA A 244 1.20 -17.86 -17.29
N ALA A 245 1.33 -17.55 -15.99
CA ALA A 245 2.47 -17.96 -15.18
C ALA A 245 2.10 -18.48 -13.78
N ILE A 246 0.99 -18.05 -13.21
CA ILE A 246 0.54 -18.44 -11.86
C ILE A 246 -0.71 -19.31 -12.00
N ALA A 247 -0.65 -20.54 -11.48
CA ALA A 247 -1.79 -21.46 -11.51
C ALA A 247 -2.96 -20.91 -10.67
N PRO A 248 -4.21 -21.03 -11.12
CA PRO A 248 -5.37 -20.66 -10.33
C PRO A 248 -5.42 -21.41 -8.99
N GLY A 249 -5.83 -20.71 -7.93
CA GLY A 249 -5.95 -21.29 -6.59
C GLY A 249 -4.62 -21.55 -5.88
N THR A 250 -3.49 -21.08 -6.41
CA THR A 250 -2.19 -21.17 -5.72
C THR A 250 -2.26 -20.47 -4.37
N LEU A 251 -1.94 -21.21 -3.30
CA LEU A 251 -1.86 -20.70 -1.95
C LEU A 251 -0.41 -20.86 -1.43
N VAL A 252 0.20 -19.74 -1.04
CA VAL A 252 1.57 -19.69 -0.49
C VAL A 252 1.50 -19.50 1.01
N THR A 253 1.80 -20.55 1.79
CA THR A 253 1.70 -20.56 3.27
C THR A 253 3.05 -20.72 3.96
N GLU A 254 4.04 -21.30 3.28
CA GLU A 254 5.33 -21.69 3.87
C GLU A 254 6.44 -20.65 3.64
N HIS A 255 6.13 -19.56 2.93
CA HIS A 255 7.11 -18.56 2.55
C HIS A 255 6.76 -17.19 3.11
N LEU A 256 7.78 -16.48 3.56
CA LEU A 256 7.67 -15.11 4.02
C LEU A 256 8.00 -14.16 2.85
N VAL A 257 7.08 -13.22 2.58
CA VAL A 257 7.23 -12.19 1.55
C VAL A 257 7.09 -10.82 2.21
N SER A 258 8.03 -9.93 1.90
CA SER A 258 7.99 -8.52 2.34
C SER A 258 7.51 -7.62 1.20
N THR A 259 6.95 -6.46 1.52
CA THR A 259 6.63 -5.42 0.52
C THR A 259 7.86 -4.96 -0.24
N LEU A 260 9.04 -5.04 0.36
CA LEU A 260 10.33 -4.77 -0.29
C LEU A 260 10.64 -5.74 -1.45
N ASP A 261 10.03 -6.91 -1.44
CA ASP A 261 10.22 -7.94 -2.47
C ASP A 261 9.44 -7.64 -3.77
N LEU A 262 8.50 -6.68 -3.73
CA LEU A 262 7.70 -6.31 -4.90
C LEU A 262 8.56 -5.73 -6.02
N LEU A 263 9.50 -4.83 -5.70
CA LEU A 263 10.35 -4.23 -6.71
C LEU A 263 11.16 -5.30 -7.48
N PRO A 264 11.98 -6.14 -6.86
CA PRO A 264 12.73 -7.17 -7.60
C PRO A 264 11.81 -8.19 -8.28
N THR A 265 10.65 -8.52 -7.70
CA THR A 265 9.67 -9.43 -8.33
C THR A 265 9.13 -8.86 -9.64
N ILE A 266 8.72 -7.60 -9.66
CA ILE A 266 8.18 -6.94 -10.84
C ILE A 266 9.30 -6.75 -11.89
N MET A 267 10.51 -6.35 -11.47
CA MET A 267 11.66 -6.21 -12.37
C MET A 267 12.00 -7.54 -13.03
N GLU A 268 12.02 -8.65 -12.30
CA GLU A 268 12.23 -9.98 -12.84
C GLU A 268 11.13 -10.39 -13.81
N ALA A 269 9.86 -10.17 -13.45
CA ALA A 269 8.71 -10.47 -14.31
C ALA A 269 8.78 -9.72 -15.65
N VAL A 270 9.20 -8.45 -15.63
CA VAL A 270 9.36 -7.61 -16.83
C VAL A 270 10.56 -8.04 -17.68
N SER A 271 11.64 -8.49 -17.05
CA SER A 271 12.89 -8.91 -17.71
C SER A 271 12.81 -10.35 -18.24
N SER A 272 11.89 -11.18 -17.69
CA SER A 272 11.72 -12.56 -18.15
C SER A 272 11.20 -12.58 -19.58
N PRO A 273 11.92 -13.17 -20.55
CA PRO A 273 11.46 -13.24 -21.92
C PRO A 273 10.22 -14.15 -21.95
N SER A 274 9.07 -13.58 -22.32
CA SER A 274 7.92 -14.40 -22.64
C SER A 274 8.34 -15.44 -23.68
N ARG A 275 7.84 -16.69 -23.61
CA ARG A 275 8.17 -17.78 -24.56
C ARG A 275 8.04 -17.34 -26.03
N ARG A 276 7.29 -16.28 -26.32
CA ARG A 276 7.09 -15.70 -27.63
C ARG A 276 8.23 -14.74 -28.06
N ALA A 277 8.89 -14.04 -27.10
CA ALA A 277 10.00 -13.12 -27.40
C ALA A 277 11.30 -13.84 -27.76
N ARG A 278 11.48 -15.11 -27.35
CA ARG A 278 12.63 -15.93 -27.76
C ARG A 278 12.71 -16.17 -29.28
N ARG A 279 11.64 -15.93 -30.02
CA ARG A 279 11.62 -16.06 -31.49
C ARG A 279 12.08 -14.83 -32.25
N HIS A 280 12.26 -13.66 -31.60
CA HIS A 280 12.53 -12.39 -32.30
C HIS A 280 13.74 -11.61 -31.78
N GLY A 281 14.69 -12.25 -31.12
CA GLY A 281 16.06 -11.69 -30.94
C GLY A 281 16.21 -10.30 -30.33
N SER A 282 15.18 -9.73 -29.67
CA SER A 282 15.33 -8.46 -28.99
C SER A 282 15.90 -8.68 -27.59
N SER A 283 17.16 -8.33 -27.41
CA SER A 283 17.78 -8.17 -26.10
C SER A 283 17.10 -7.00 -25.38
N ALA A 284 16.01 -7.29 -24.65
CA ALA A 284 15.55 -6.36 -23.63
C ALA A 284 16.70 -6.23 -22.62
N GLY A 285 17.21 -5.03 -22.40
CA GLY A 285 18.30 -4.79 -21.48
C GLY A 285 18.02 -5.43 -20.15
N VAL A 286 18.97 -6.19 -19.63
CA VAL A 286 18.91 -6.78 -18.28
C VAL A 286 18.86 -5.63 -17.30
N VAL A 287 17.72 -5.46 -16.65
CA VAL A 287 17.59 -4.47 -15.59
C VAL A 287 18.16 -5.08 -14.33
N GLU A 288 19.34 -4.63 -13.92
CA GLU A 288 19.98 -5.07 -12.67
C GLU A 288 19.05 -4.80 -11.49
N PRO A 289 18.78 -5.79 -10.62
CA PRO A 289 18.03 -5.56 -9.39
C PRO A 289 18.80 -4.59 -8.48
N ALA A 290 18.09 -3.73 -7.77
CA ALA A 290 18.70 -2.87 -6.77
C ALA A 290 19.39 -3.72 -5.70
N PRO A 291 20.61 -3.37 -5.25
CA PRO A 291 21.27 -4.16 -4.23
C PRO A 291 20.49 -4.14 -2.91
N ASP A 292 20.32 -5.30 -2.35
CA ASP A 292 20.29 -5.69 -0.94
C ASP A 292 19.03 -5.54 -0.07
N VAL A 293 17.91 -4.97 -0.50
CA VAL A 293 16.78 -4.79 0.43
C VAL A 293 15.62 -5.77 0.17
N GLY A 294 15.32 -6.10 -1.08
CA GLY A 294 14.25 -7.02 -1.48
C GLY A 294 14.76 -8.26 -2.20
N ARG A 295 14.00 -9.34 -2.15
CA ARG A 295 14.25 -10.59 -2.88
C ARG A 295 13.06 -10.91 -3.75
N SER A 296 13.28 -11.28 -5.01
CA SER A 296 12.17 -11.63 -5.88
C SER A 296 11.37 -12.82 -5.33
N ALA A 297 10.07 -12.63 -5.26
CA ALA A 297 9.11 -13.66 -4.93
C ALA A 297 8.53 -14.36 -6.17
N LEU A 298 9.03 -14.06 -7.38
CA LEU A 298 8.47 -14.58 -8.62
C LEU A 298 8.48 -16.11 -8.66
N GLY A 299 9.60 -16.74 -8.25
CA GLY A 299 9.71 -18.18 -8.16
C GLY A 299 8.68 -18.83 -7.24
N ILE A 300 8.38 -18.19 -6.10
CA ILE A 300 7.34 -18.65 -5.17
C ILE A 300 5.96 -18.54 -5.82
N LEU A 301 5.66 -17.41 -6.43
CA LEU A 301 4.36 -17.14 -7.05
C LEU A 301 4.08 -18.09 -8.23
N THR A 302 5.11 -18.46 -8.99
CA THR A 302 4.99 -19.37 -10.14
C THR A 302 5.19 -20.83 -9.80
N GLY A 303 5.47 -21.17 -8.53
CA GLY A 303 5.74 -22.55 -8.11
C GLY A 303 7.09 -23.09 -8.59
N SER A 304 8.01 -22.26 -9.07
CA SER A 304 9.31 -22.67 -9.64
C SER A 304 10.50 -22.53 -8.68
N GLY A 305 10.27 -21.98 -7.49
CA GLY A 305 11.36 -21.70 -6.54
C GLY A 305 10.90 -21.62 -5.09
N SER A 306 11.88 -21.48 -4.19
CA SER A 306 11.66 -21.25 -2.77
C SER A 306 12.11 -19.86 -2.36
N SER A 307 11.48 -19.26 -1.35
CA SER A 307 11.97 -18.03 -0.74
C SER A 307 13.24 -18.31 0.05
N ALA A 308 14.26 -17.51 -0.20
CA ALA A 308 15.46 -17.50 0.65
C ALA A 308 15.29 -16.65 1.93
N ARG A 309 14.08 -16.08 2.15
CA ARG A 309 13.83 -15.20 3.29
C ARG A 309 13.39 -15.99 4.52
N SER A 310 14.19 -15.98 5.57
CA SER A 310 13.86 -16.56 6.87
C SER A 310 13.14 -15.58 7.80
N HIS A 311 13.24 -14.28 7.53
CA HIS A 311 12.65 -13.20 8.33
C HIS A 311 12.35 -11.98 7.48
N ALA A 312 11.40 -11.17 7.94
CA ALA A 312 11.11 -9.84 7.40
C ALA A 312 11.37 -8.79 8.49
N LEU A 313 11.91 -7.67 8.07
CA LEU A 313 12.13 -6.52 8.93
C LEU A 313 10.96 -5.55 8.79
N CYS A 314 10.58 -4.93 9.89
CA CYS A 314 9.60 -3.86 9.93
C CYS A 314 10.21 -2.66 10.65
N GLU A 315 9.99 -1.50 10.09
CA GLU A 315 10.31 -0.24 10.74
C GLU A 315 9.12 0.72 10.59
N THR A 316 8.66 1.23 11.70
CA THR A 316 7.65 2.29 11.77
C THR A 316 8.23 3.47 12.54
N TYR A 317 7.47 4.57 12.60
CA TYR A 317 7.88 5.71 13.43
C TYR A 317 8.05 5.35 14.91
N LEU A 318 7.31 4.36 15.38
CA LEU A 318 7.20 4.01 16.80
C LEU A 318 7.93 2.71 17.16
N ASP A 319 8.05 1.79 16.21
CA ASP A 319 8.51 0.43 16.47
C ASP A 319 9.53 -0.03 15.43
N ARG A 320 10.39 -0.96 15.85
CA ARG A 320 11.17 -1.82 14.96
C ARG A 320 10.88 -3.27 15.27
N GLY A 321 10.85 -4.11 14.27
CA GLY A 321 10.51 -5.51 14.47
C GLY A 321 11.16 -6.44 13.47
N VAL A 322 11.25 -7.69 13.87
CA VAL A 322 11.67 -8.82 13.05
C VAL A 322 10.59 -9.88 13.14
N THR A 323 10.04 -10.26 12.00
CA THR A 323 9.05 -11.33 11.92
C THR A 323 9.65 -12.52 11.18
N GLY A 324 9.64 -13.69 11.80
CA GLY A 324 9.91 -14.99 11.18
C GLY A 324 8.61 -15.67 10.75
N THR A 325 8.70 -16.92 10.28
CA THR A 325 7.52 -17.68 9.81
C THR A 325 6.56 -18.05 10.94
N MET A 326 7.00 -18.06 12.18
CA MET A 326 6.20 -18.45 13.36
C MET A 326 6.23 -17.45 14.50
N HIS A 327 7.20 -16.55 14.56
CA HIS A 327 7.40 -15.65 15.70
C HIS A 327 7.73 -14.23 15.25
N ALA A 328 7.27 -13.25 16.01
CA ALA A 328 7.61 -11.85 15.83
C ALA A 328 8.22 -11.26 17.10
N LEU A 329 9.32 -10.53 16.95
CA LEU A 329 9.94 -9.73 17.98
C LEU A 329 9.76 -8.25 17.65
N VAL A 330 9.14 -7.50 18.54
CA VAL A 330 8.87 -6.07 18.39
C VAL A 330 9.55 -5.30 19.51
N TRP A 331 10.26 -4.22 19.14
CA TRP A 331 10.79 -3.24 20.07
C TRP A 331 10.03 -1.93 19.93
N ARG A 332 9.51 -1.41 21.04
CA ARG A 332 8.76 -0.15 21.09
C ARG A 332 9.59 1.01 21.58
N GLN A 333 9.48 2.14 20.92
CA GLN A 333 10.11 3.37 21.34
C GLN A 333 9.31 4.03 22.48
N ALA A 334 9.99 4.55 23.54
CA ALA A 334 9.38 5.01 24.79
C ALA A 334 8.27 6.07 24.67
N ASP A 335 8.37 6.92 23.67
CA ASP A 335 7.46 8.05 23.51
C ASP A 335 6.22 7.71 22.65
N ALA A 336 6.14 6.48 22.13
CA ALA A 336 5.05 6.02 21.28
C ALA A 336 3.69 6.09 21.98
N GLU A 337 3.62 5.66 23.24
CA GLU A 337 2.38 5.66 24.01
C GLU A 337 1.87 7.08 24.32
N ARG A 338 2.77 8.06 24.46
CA ARG A 338 2.42 9.47 24.64
C ARG A 338 1.94 10.16 23.37
N LEU A 339 2.40 9.70 22.19
CA LEU A 339 2.06 10.29 20.90
C LEU A 339 0.74 9.75 20.33
N VAL A 340 0.40 8.50 20.59
CA VAL A 340 -0.88 7.89 20.15
C VAL A 340 -2.06 8.37 21.00
N GLY A 341 -1.81 8.75 22.27
CA GLY A 341 -2.86 9.18 23.22
C GLY A 341 -3.19 10.66 23.25
N ARG A 342 -2.48 11.53 22.50
CA ARG A 342 -2.75 12.99 22.49
C ARG A 342 -2.70 13.54 21.06
N PRO A 343 -3.77 14.16 20.56
CA PRO A 343 -3.65 15.13 19.48
C PRO A 343 -2.99 16.39 20.08
N SER A 344 -1.66 16.38 20.31
CA SER A 344 -0.98 17.52 20.86
C SER A 344 -0.68 18.54 19.77
N ARG A 345 -1.34 19.66 19.86
CA ARG A 345 -0.97 20.94 19.28
C ARG A 345 0.34 21.41 19.93
N ARG A 346 1.48 21.13 19.38
CA ARG A 346 2.83 21.60 19.73
C ARG A 346 3.80 20.49 20.15
N ALA A 347 4.53 19.99 19.19
CA ALA A 347 5.90 19.53 19.40
C ALA A 347 6.71 19.93 18.16
N GLY A 348 7.71 20.76 18.36
CA GLY A 348 8.62 21.21 17.31
C GLY A 348 9.42 20.02 16.75
N VAL A 349 9.67 20.07 15.47
CA VAL A 349 10.27 19.01 14.64
C VAL A 349 11.75 18.70 15.00
N ASP A 350 12.34 19.36 16.01
CA ASP A 350 13.79 19.32 16.24
C ASP A 350 14.33 18.25 17.20
N SER A 351 13.48 17.51 17.89
CA SER A 351 13.97 16.55 18.90
C SER A 351 14.03 15.09 18.47
N ALA A 352 13.28 14.68 17.44
CA ALA A 352 13.21 13.27 17.04
C ALA A 352 14.33 12.82 16.09
N SER A 353 14.91 13.72 15.31
CA SER A 353 15.98 13.41 14.34
C SER A 353 17.38 13.34 14.93
N ARG A 354 17.59 13.80 16.16
CA ARG A 354 18.94 13.88 16.78
C ARG A 354 19.30 12.72 17.67
N VAL A 355 18.41 11.79 17.97
CA VAL A 355 18.67 10.72 18.96
C VAL A 355 19.29 9.46 18.33
N LEU A 356 19.38 9.34 17.01
CA LEU A 356 19.83 8.09 16.35
C LEU A 356 21.18 8.17 15.63
N VAL A 357 22.05 9.12 15.94
CA VAL A 357 23.41 9.23 15.35
C VAL A 357 24.49 8.65 16.27
N GLY A 358 24.19 7.72 17.12
CA GLY A 358 25.16 6.95 17.90
C GLY A 358 24.89 5.45 17.77
N ARG A 359 25.81 4.69 17.17
CA ARG A 359 25.75 3.22 17.14
C ARG A 359 25.84 2.68 18.58
N PRO A 360 24.78 2.10 19.18
CA PRO A 360 24.93 1.37 20.42
C PRO A 360 25.50 -0.03 20.10
N ALA A 361 26.65 -0.34 20.63
CA ALA A 361 27.28 -1.66 20.48
C ALA A 361 26.48 -2.83 21.10
N ARG A 362 25.42 -2.54 21.84
CA ARG A 362 24.45 -3.50 22.43
C ARG A 362 23.14 -2.76 22.70
N LEU A 363 22.02 -3.48 22.61
CA LEU A 363 20.72 -2.96 23.05
C LEU A 363 20.82 -2.48 24.50
N PRO A 364 20.58 -1.21 24.82
CA PRO A 364 20.64 -0.71 26.20
C PRO A 364 19.67 -1.48 27.10
N ARG A 365 20.02 -1.67 28.39
CA ARG A 365 19.14 -2.35 29.37
C ARG A 365 17.71 -1.76 29.39
N ALA A 366 17.58 -0.44 29.28
CA ALA A 366 16.28 0.25 29.21
C ALA A 366 15.44 -0.13 27.98
N TRP A 367 15.99 -0.79 26.98
CA TRP A 367 15.27 -1.27 25.81
C TRP A 367 14.71 -2.68 25.99
N GLN A 368 15.27 -3.47 26.91
CA GLN A 368 14.82 -4.84 27.17
C GLN A 368 13.39 -4.88 27.74
N ASP A 369 13.02 -3.88 28.54
CA ASP A 369 11.68 -3.77 29.13
C ASP A 369 10.57 -3.45 28.10
N ARG A 370 10.97 -3.15 26.85
CA ARG A 370 10.09 -2.77 25.74
C ARG A 370 10.03 -3.79 24.62
N LEU A 371 10.73 -4.90 24.80
CA LEU A 371 10.69 -6.01 23.85
C LEU A 371 9.42 -6.83 24.06
N GLN A 372 8.81 -7.20 22.96
CA GLN A 372 7.64 -8.07 22.92
C GLN A 372 7.92 -9.22 21.96
N LEU A 373 7.70 -10.44 22.39
CA LEU A 373 7.84 -11.65 21.59
C LEU A 373 6.49 -12.35 21.49
N TYR A 374 6.11 -12.74 20.30
CA TYR A 374 4.83 -13.37 20.02
C TYR A 374 5.00 -14.62 19.17
N ASP A 375 4.19 -15.66 19.45
CA ASP A 375 3.95 -16.77 18.55
C ASP A 375 2.83 -16.40 17.57
N THR A 376 3.20 -16.11 16.33
CA THR A 376 2.25 -15.62 15.33
C THR A 376 1.33 -16.70 14.75
N ARG A 377 1.63 -17.99 14.99
CA ARG A 377 0.74 -19.12 14.64
C ARG A 377 -0.32 -19.38 15.71
N ALA A 378 0.12 -19.49 16.98
CA ALA A 378 -0.79 -19.77 18.10
C ALA A 378 -1.58 -18.53 18.52
N ASP A 379 -0.98 -17.34 18.37
CA ASP A 379 -1.56 -16.05 18.75
C ASP A 379 -1.43 -15.02 17.60
N PRO A 380 -2.19 -15.15 16.50
CA PRO A 380 -2.13 -14.24 15.37
C PRO A 380 -2.59 -12.81 15.71
N GLN A 381 -3.25 -12.61 16.85
CA GLN A 381 -3.64 -11.29 17.36
C GLN A 381 -2.56 -10.65 18.24
N GLN A 382 -1.46 -11.40 18.53
CA GLN A 382 -0.35 -10.94 19.35
C GLN A 382 -0.78 -10.36 20.72
N ARG A 383 -1.65 -11.08 21.43
CA ARG A 383 -2.20 -10.69 22.74
C ARG A 383 -1.33 -11.16 23.89
N THR A 384 -0.56 -12.24 23.69
CA THR A 384 0.23 -12.89 24.73
C THR A 384 1.71 -12.65 24.49
N ASN A 385 2.31 -11.75 25.27
CA ASN A 385 3.75 -11.47 25.17
C ASN A 385 4.58 -12.56 25.87
N LEU A 386 5.37 -13.27 25.07
CA LEU A 386 6.22 -14.40 25.51
C LEU A 386 7.64 -13.97 25.93
N ILE A 387 7.96 -12.66 25.98
CA ILE A 387 9.35 -12.18 26.19
C ILE A 387 9.99 -12.70 27.49
N ASN A 388 9.20 -12.93 28.51
CA ASN A 388 9.61 -13.44 29.82
C ASN A 388 9.34 -14.94 30.02
N ALA A 389 8.86 -15.65 28.98
CA ALA A 389 8.68 -17.09 29.10
C ALA A 389 10.03 -17.80 29.21
N SER A 390 10.10 -18.77 30.12
CA SER A 390 11.35 -19.45 30.53
C SER A 390 11.57 -20.80 29.84
N ASN A 391 10.74 -21.18 28.87
CA ASN A 391 10.95 -22.44 28.16
C ASN A 391 12.12 -22.33 27.17
N GLU A 392 12.90 -23.41 27.02
CA GLU A 392 14.14 -23.43 26.21
C GLU A 392 13.87 -23.06 24.74
N GLY A 393 12.78 -23.52 24.15
CA GLY A 393 12.42 -23.22 22.76
C GLY A 393 12.19 -21.74 22.54
N VAL A 394 11.43 -21.07 23.42
CA VAL A 394 11.19 -19.63 23.37
C VAL A 394 12.49 -18.85 23.60
N SER A 395 13.35 -19.32 24.50
CA SER A 395 14.64 -18.68 24.77
C SER A 395 15.57 -18.71 23.57
N ALA A 396 15.65 -19.80 22.83
CA ALA A 396 16.45 -19.93 21.61
C ALA A 396 15.93 -19.01 20.49
N ILE A 397 14.61 -18.96 20.30
CA ILE A 397 13.95 -18.08 19.31
C ILE A 397 14.20 -16.61 19.65
N LYS A 398 14.04 -16.23 20.93
CA LYS A 398 14.32 -14.89 21.42
C LYS A 398 15.75 -14.44 21.08
N VAL A 399 16.76 -15.30 21.35
CA VAL A 399 18.16 -15.00 21.07
C VAL A 399 18.38 -14.81 19.56
N SER A 400 17.82 -15.68 18.73
CA SER A 400 17.93 -15.58 17.27
C SER A 400 17.34 -14.29 16.73
N LEU A 401 16.11 -13.96 17.11
CA LEU A 401 15.42 -12.74 16.66
C LEU A 401 16.07 -11.46 17.20
N LEU A 402 16.60 -11.48 18.43
CA LEU A 402 17.37 -10.35 18.98
C LEU A 402 18.64 -10.07 18.17
N ARG A 403 19.35 -11.09 17.73
CA ARG A 403 20.53 -10.91 16.85
C ARG A 403 20.16 -10.27 15.52
N LEU A 404 19.06 -10.68 14.91
CA LEU A 404 18.57 -10.12 13.66
C LEU A 404 18.12 -8.66 13.84
N LEU A 405 17.39 -8.36 14.93
CA LEU A 405 16.97 -7.01 15.25
C LEU A 405 18.17 -6.10 15.52
N GLN A 406 19.17 -6.58 16.26
CA GLN A 406 20.40 -5.83 16.51
C GLN A 406 21.15 -5.54 15.21
N ALA A 407 21.31 -6.54 14.33
CA ALA A 407 21.94 -6.34 13.03
C ALA A 407 21.20 -5.30 12.17
N HIS A 408 19.87 -5.31 12.21
CA HIS A 408 19.06 -4.29 11.52
C HIS A 408 19.27 -2.88 12.10
N ILE A 409 19.32 -2.76 13.42
CA ILE A 409 19.58 -1.48 14.09
C ILE A 409 20.98 -0.96 13.74
N ASP A 410 21.98 -1.86 13.74
CA ASP A 410 23.37 -1.51 13.45
C ASP A 410 23.62 -1.13 11.99
N SER A 411 22.83 -1.66 11.06
CA SER A 411 22.88 -1.29 9.64
C SER A 411 22.37 0.14 9.35
N GLY A 412 21.73 0.78 10.33
CA GLY A 412 21.12 2.09 10.18
C GLY A 412 19.74 2.03 9.49
N PRO A 413 19.07 3.16 9.32
CA PRO A 413 17.82 3.20 8.59
C PRO A 413 18.04 2.75 7.14
N VAL A 414 17.07 2.00 6.61
CA VAL A 414 17.05 1.65 5.19
C VAL A 414 17.02 2.96 4.38
N PRO A 415 17.96 3.19 3.45
CA PRO A 415 18.09 4.45 2.72
C PRO A 415 16.85 4.82 1.88
#